data_9a0200f7c2b2895174b7d8d6b046809f
#
_entry.id   9a0200f7c2b2895174b7d8d6b046809f
#
_cell.length_a   1.000
_cell.length_b   1.000
_cell.length_c   1.000
_cell.angle_alpha   90.00
_cell.angle_beta   90.00
_cell.angle_gamma   90.00
#
_symmetry.space_group_name_H-M   'P 1'
#
loop_
_entity.id
_entity.type
_entity.pdbx_description
1 polymer ?
#
loop_
_entity_poly.entity_id
_entity_poly.type
_entity_poly.pdbx_seq_one_letter_code
_entity_poly.pdbx_strand_id
1 'polypeptide(L)'
;MKRTSIIILLLLICNSASAQLFTKEKIKNQENFDKQLLTWGYFLGFNSYDFKFEYEQDLKDIHVQTNVGFNVGLIGDLRINEYFNLRFEPGLYISQRNLQYDESYFEGMSFNQSDLLREVKSTYIHFPLLLKASTKRINNFKPFLVGGFSTALNLSSNEDNPDDNSAGQFRTKKGMFFYEVGFGVDLYLEWFKFTPSIRGIFAINDELVIDSDIDSPWTGNVATMKTRGVFVNFTFQ
;
A
#
# COMPACT_ATOMS: atom_id res chain seq x y z
N MET A 1 3.17 34.27 8.69
CA MET A 1 2.06 34.60 7.78
C MET A 1 1.61 33.43 6.89
N LYS A 2 2.47 32.73 6.13
CA LYS A 2 2.03 31.64 5.24
C LYS A 2 1.35 30.45 5.96
N ARG A 3 1.82 30.05 7.14
CA ARG A 3 1.22 28.93 7.92
C ARG A 3 -0.15 29.26 8.48
N THR A 4 -0.37 30.47 8.97
CA THR A 4 -1.67 30.96 9.45
C THR A 4 -2.71 31.04 8.32
N SER A 5 -2.29 31.46 7.12
CA SER A 5 -3.19 31.53 5.95
C SER A 5 -3.65 30.12 5.51
N ILE A 6 -2.79 29.11 5.58
CA ILE A 6 -3.14 27.71 5.26
C ILE A 6 -4.15 27.16 6.28
N ILE A 7 -3.98 27.43 7.57
CA ILE A 7 -4.90 27.00 8.61
C ILE A 7 -6.28 27.66 8.44
N ILE A 8 -6.32 28.94 8.11
CA ILE A 8 -7.58 29.66 7.84
C ILE A 8 -8.27 29.09 6.59
N LEU A 9 -7.51 28.78 5.53
CA LEU A 9 -8.04 28.17 4.32
C LEU A 9 -8.63 26.78 4.59
N LEU A 10 -7.94 25.94 5.38
CA LEU A 10 -8.41 24.63 5.82
C LEU A 10 -9.70 24.74 6.66
N LEU A 11 -9.79 25.71 7.58
CA LEU A 11 -10.99 25.95 8.37
C LEU A 11 -12.18 26.41 7.51
N LEU A 12 -11.94 27.22 6.48
CA LEU A 12 -12.99 27.65 5.54
C LEU A 12 -13.51 26.48 4.69
N ILE A 13 -12.62 25.59 4.24
CA ILE A 13 -12.99 24.37 3.48
C ILE A 13 -13.81 23.42 4.37
N CYS A 14 -13.45 23.25 5.63
CA CYS A 14 -14.19 22.40 6.59
C CYS A 14 -15.62 22.93 6.83
N ASN A 15 -15.81 24.26 6.93
CA ASN A 15 -17.15 24.84 7.09
C ASN A 15 -18.03 24.67 5.84
N SER A 16 -17.45 24.79 4.65
CA SER A 16 -18.19 24.57 3.39
C SER A 16 -18.61 23.10 3.23
N ALA A 17 -17.76 22.14 3.63
CA ALA A 17 -18.07 20.72 3.61
C ALA A 17 -19.22 20.36 4.58
N SER A 18 -19.29 20.99 5.75
CA SER A 18 -20.37 20.76 6.73
C SER A 18 -21.74 21.23 6.20
N ALA A 19 -21.79 22.30 5.44
CA ALA A 19 -23.04 22.83 4.87
C ALA A 19 -23.65 21.92 3.80
N GLN A 20 -22.83 21.19 3.04
CA GLN A 20 -23.29 20.28 1.99
C GLN A 20 -23.60 18.86 2.49
N LEU A 21 -22.93 18.39 3.54
CA LEU A 21 -23.11 17.03 4.09
C LEU A 21 -24.34 16.88 4.99
N PHE A 22 -24.91 17.96 5.51
CA PHE A 22 -26.00 17.95 6.48
C PHE A 22 -27.28 18.64 6.00
N THR A 23 -27.47 18.84 4.70
CA THR A 23 -28.73 19.34 4.14
C THR A 23 -29.91 18.43 4.48
N LYS A 24 -31.06 19.04 4.77
CA LYS A 24 -32.26 18.37 5.31
C LYS A 24 -32.97 17.40 4.34
N GLU A 25 -32.65 17.40 3.07
CA GLU A 25 -33.25 16.51 2.08
C GLU A 25 -32.63 15.11 2.18
N LYS A 26 -33.42 14.18 2.71
CA LYS A 26 -33.05 12.78 2.99
C LYS A 26 -33.28 11.87 1.76
N ILE A 27 -32.92 12.28 0.58
CA ILE A 27 -32.94 11.39 -0.59
C ILE A 27 -31.79 10.39 -0.40
N LYS A 28 -32.13 9.13 -0.15
CA LYS A 28 -31.14 8.04 -0.09
C LYS A 28 -30.95 7.48 -1.48
N ASN A 29 -29.80 7.74 -2.05
CA ASN A 29 -29.39 7.11 -3.32
C ASN A 29 -29.19 5.61 -3.09
N GLN A 30 -29.59 4.76 -4.03
CA GLN A 30 -29.35 3.31 -3.99
C GLN A 30 -29.74 2.67 -2.65
N GLU A 31 -30.99 2.83 -2.20
CA GLU A 31 -31.46 2.36 -0.90
C GLU A 31 -31.30 0.85 -0.66
N ASN A 32 -31.34 0.05 -1.74
CA ASN A 32 -31.23 -1.38 -1.68
C ASN A 32 -29.79 -1.92 -1.81
N PHE A 33 -28.81 -1.06 -2.07
CA PHE A 33 -27.42 -1.49 -2.25
C PHE A 33 -26.88 -2.20 -1.01
N ASP A 34 -27.11 -1.62 0.16
CA ASP A 34 -26.65 -2.21 1.43
C ASP A 34 -27.40 -3.50 1.84
N LYS A 35 -28.47 -3.87 1.16
CA LYS A 35 -29.22 -5.10 1.41
C LYS A 35 -28.69 -6.30 0.61
N GLN A 36 -27.93 -6.05 -0.44
CA GLN A 36 -27.33 -7.09 -1.27
C GLN A 36 -26.32 -7.92 -0.47
N LEU A 37 -26.40 -9.24 -0.61
CA LEU A 37 -25.48 -10.16 0.09
C LEU A 37 -24.06 -10.03 -0.45
N LEU A 38 -23.91 -9.89 -1.77
CA LEU A 38 -22.64 -9.83 -2.47
C LEU A 38 -22.67 -8.70 -3.49
N THR A 39 -21.68 -7.83 -3.42
CA THR A 39 -21.49 -6.73 -4.40
C THR A 39 -20.11 -6.84 -5.01
N TRP A 40 -20.02 -6.46 -6.27
CA TRP A 40 -18.78 -6.48 -7.06
C TRP A 40 -18.43 -5.09 -7.52
N GLY A 41 -17.18 -4.90 -7.85
CA GLY A 41 -16.68 -3.66 -8.39
C GLY A 41 -15.23 -3.77 -8.80
N TYR A 42 -14.63 -2.63 -9.05
CA TYR A 42 -13.21 -2.50 -9.34
C TYR A 42 -12.63 -1.31 -8.57
N PHE A 43 -11.33 -1.33 -8.40
CA PHE A 43 -10.61 -0.20 -7.83
C PHE A 43 -9.43 0.20 -8.68
N LEU A 44 -9.11 1.47 -8.59
CA LEU A 44 -7.90 2.10 -9.09
C LEU A 44 -7.24 2.82 -7.92
N GLY A 45 -5.93 2.92 -7.91
CA GLY A 45 -5.27 3.61 -6.81
C GLY A 45 -3.81 3.90 -7.05
N PHE A 46 -3.24 4.54 -6.05
CA PHE A 46 -1.81 4.82 -5.97
C PHE A 46 -1.24 4.10 -4.76
N ASN A 47 0.00 3.68 -4.89
CA ASN A 47 0.75 3.07 -3.79
C ASN A 47 2.09 3.78 -3.62
N SER A 48 2.59 3.72 -2.40
CA SER A 48 3.96 4.08 -2.07
C SER A 48 4.49 3.01 -1.14
N TYR A 49 5.46 2.25 -1.62
CA TYR A 49 6.13 1.21 -0.85
C TYR A 49 7.47 1.70 -0.35
N ASP A 50 7.84 1.26 0.84
CA ASP A 50 9.10 1.52 1.51
C ASP A 50 9.64 0.21 2.08
N PHE A 51 10.94 0.16 2.38
CA PHE A 51 11.56 -0.93 3.12
C PHE A 51 11.90 -0.51 4.54
N LYS A 52 11.67 -1.41 5.48
CA LYS A 52 12.23 -1.35 6.80
C LYS A 52 13.37 -2.36 6.88
N PHE A 53 14.58 -1.86 7.11
CA PHE A 53 15.76 -2.68 7.32
C PHE A 53 16.04 -2.89 8.81
N GLU A 54 16.64 -4.04 9.12
CA GLU A 54 17.35 -4.31 10.37
C GLU A 54 18.78 -4.73 9.97
N TYR A 55 19.79 -4.17 10.61
CA TYR A 55 21.18 -4.30 10.24
C TYR A 55 21.95 -5.18 11.22
N GLU A 56 23.00 -5.88 10.73
CA GLU A 56 23.93 -6.67 11.57
C GLU A 56 24.95 -5.76 12.25
N GLN A 57 25.42 -4.72 11.56
CA GLN A 57 26.42 -3.77 12.03
C GLN A 57 25.89 -2.35 11.96
N ASP A 58 26.42 -1.49 12.84
CA ASP A 58 26.06 -0.07 12.92
C ASP A 58 26.78 0.73 11.82
N LEU A 59 26.39 0.53 10.58
CA LEU A 59 26.77 1.34 9.42
C LEU A 59 25.69 2.39 9.12
N LYS A 60 25.98 3.29 8.15
CA LYS A 60 24.95 4.22 7.70
C LYS A 60 23.76 3.49 7.09
N ASP A 61 22.55 3.96 7.41
CA ASP A 61 21.31 3.39 6.88
C ASP A 61 21.27 3.47 5.35
N ILE A 62 20.79 2.40 4.73
CA ILE A 62 20.47 2.38 3.31
C ILE A 62 19.30 3.34 3.05
N HIS A 63 19.50 4.36 2.24
CA HIS A 63 18.45 5.31 1.93
C HIS A 63 17.50 4.75 0.87
N VAL A 64 16.22 4.59 1.26
CA VAL A 64 15.17 4.13 0.35
C VAL A 64 14.49 5.32 -0.30
N GLN A 65 14.69 5.51 -1.58
CA GLN A 65 13.94 6.47 -2.37
C GLN A 65 12.66 5.80 -2.88
N THR A 66 11.53 6.18 -2.32
CA THR A 66 10.21 5.65 -2.69
C THR A 66 9.64 6.39 -3.89
N ASN A 67 9.05 5.65 -4.81
CA ASN A 67 8.30 6.21 -5.93
C ASN A 67 6.80 5.92 -5.77
N VAL A 68 5.98 6.80 -6.32
CA VAL A 68 4.54 6.55 -6.38
C VAL A 68 4.27 5.52 -7.47
N GLY A 69 3.66 4.42 -7.08
CA GLY A 69 3.22 3.36 -7.97
C GLY A 69 1.71 3.41 -8.22
N PHE A 70 1.23 2.46 -9.00
CA PHE A 70 -0.16 2.35 -9.41
C PHE A 70 -0.71 0.97 -9.06
N ASN A 71 -1.99 0.91 -8.71
CA ASN A 71 -2.71 -0.32 -8.43
C ASN A 71 -4.08 -0.35 -9.09
N VAL A 72 -4.46 -1.54 -9.54
CA VAL A 72 -5.74 -1.82 -10.15
C VAL A 72 -6.20 -3.22 -9.76
N GLY A 73 -7.48 -3.39 -9.53
CA GLY A 73 -8.01 -4.69 -9.19
C GLY A 73 -9.53 -4.76 -9.14
N LEU A 74 -9.99 -5.92 -8.75
CA LEU A 74 -11.39 -6.21 -8.56
C LEU A 74 -11.73 -6.22 -7.07
N ILE A 75 -12.99 -6.04 -6.76
CA ILE A 75 -13.50 -6.13 -5.39
C ILE A 75 -14.73 -7.01 -5.35
N GLY A 76 -14.73 -7.96 -4.43
CA GLY A 76 -15.92 -8.69 -3.97
C GLY A 76 -16.16 -8.33 -2.51
N ASP A 77 -17.36 -7.86 -2.20
CA ASP A 77 -17.76 -7.40 -0.87
C ASP A 77 -18.96 -8.23 -0.40
N LEU A 78 -18.72 -9.15 0.52
CA LEU A 78 -19.72 -10.04 1.11
C LEU A 78 -20.25 -9.43 2.40
N ARG A 79 -21.53 -9.14 2.43
CA ARG A 79 -22.21 -8.60 3.61
C ARG A 79 -22.42 -9.70 4.66
N ILE A 80 -21.87 -9.51 5.86
CA ILE A 80 -22.12 -10.37 7.01
C ILE A 80 -23.35 -9.85 7.79
N ASN A 81 -23.35 -8.53 8.08
CA ASN A 81 -24.47 -7.85 8.73
C ASN A 81 -24.45 -6.33 8.39
N GLU A 82 -25.20 -5.50 9.12
CA GLU A 82 -25.28 -4.05 8.88
C GLU A 82 -23.95 -3.32 9.09
N TYR A 83 -23.05 -3.89 9.90
CA TYR A 83 -21.80 -3.27 10.33
C TYR A 83 -20.58 -3.92 9.73
N PHE A 84 -20.64 -5.21 9.40
CA PHE A 84 -19.49 -5.99 8.98
C PHE A 84 -19.67 -6.58 7.58
N ASN A 85 -18.64 -6.40 6.78
CA ASN A 85 -18.49 -7.01 5.46
C ASN A 85 -17.13 -7.72 5.38
N LEU A 86 -17.08 -8.84 4.68
CA LEU A 86 -15.85 -9.50 4.28
C LEU A 86 -15.52 -9.08 2.85
N ARG A 87 -14.32 -8.54 2.65
CA ARG A 87 -13.83 -8.03 1.37
C ARG A 87 -12.72 -8.90 0.85
N PHE A 88 -12.80 -9.20 -0.44
CA PHE A 88 -11.71 -9.80 -1.21
C PHE A 88 -11.37 -8.88 -2.37
N GLU A 89 -10.12 -8.38 -2.42
CA GLU A 89 -9.70 -7.33 -3.35
C GLU A 89 -8.48 -7.76 -4.20
N PRO A 90 -8.58 -8.81 -5.05
CA PRO A 90 -7.46 -9.23 -5.88
C PRO A 90 -7.05 -8.11 -6.84
N GLY A 91 -5.74 -7.83 -6.92
CA GLY A 91 -5.26 -6.73 -7.74
C GLY A 91 -3.79 -6.80 -8.09
N LEU A 92 -3.43 -6.01 -9.09
CA LEU A 92 -2.07 -5.80 -9.54
C LEU A 92 -1.54 -4.49 -8.97
N TYR A 93 -0.34 -4.54 -8.38
CA TYR A 93 0.33 -3.41 -7.76
C TYR A 93 1.73 -3.27 -8.35
N ILE A 94 1.98 -2.15 -9.02
CA ILE A 94 3.26 -1.85 -9.66
C ILE A 94 3.94 -0.76 -8.86
N SER A 95 5.18 -0.96 -8.46
CA SER A 95 5.98 0.02 -7.71
C SER A 95 7.46 -0.10 -8.06
N GLN A 96 8.19 0.96 -7.78
CA GLN A 96 9.64 1.00 -7.87
C GLN A 96 10.20 1.70 -6.64
N ARG A 97 11.28 1.17 -6.09
CA ARG A 97 12.05 1.73 -5.00
C ARG A 97 13.51 1.73 -5.41
N ASN A 98 14.25 2.75 -5.03
CA ASN A 98 15.67 2.84 -5.31
C ASN A 98 16.41 2.79 -3.96
N LEU A 99 17.33 1.86 -3.81
CA LEU A 99 18.19 1.71 -2.65
C LEU A 99 19.50 2.48 -2.94
N GLN A 100 19.82 3.45 -2.11
CA GLN A 100 21.05 4.21 -2.20
C GLN A 100 21.96 3.81 -1.04
N TYR A 101 23.10 3.24 -1.38
CA TYR A 101 24.13 2.79 -0.46
C TYR A 101 25.16 3.89 -0.23
N ASP A 102 25.70 3.96 0.98
CA ASP A 102 26.85 4.82 1.28
C ASP A 102 28.15 4.13 0.81
N GLU A 103 29.18 4.93 0.48
CA GLU A 103 30.49 4.42 0.07
C GLU A 103 31.14 3.52 1.11
N SER A 104 30.80 3.68 2.39
CA SER A 104 31.30 2.83 3.49
C SER A 104 30.96 1.35 3.36
N TYR A 105 29.91 1.00 2.59
CA TYR A 105 29.56 -0.40 2.30
C TYR A 105 30.55 -1.09 1.34
N PHE A 106 31.39 -0.31 0.64
CA PHE A 106 32.33 -0.76 -0.38
C PHE A 106 33.78 -0.58 0.05
N GLU A 107 34.08 -0.40 1.34
CA GLU A 107 35.44 -0.26 1.85
C GLU A 107 36.30 -1.47 1.48
N GLY A 108 37.43 -1.20 0.83
CA GLY A 108 38.37 -2.24 0.36
C GLY A 108 38.04 -2.85 -0.99
N MET A 109 36.95 -2.45 -1.63
CA MET A 109 36.55 -2.89 -2.96
C MET A 109 36.64 -1.76 -3.99
N SER A 110 36.87 -2.11 -5.25
CA SER A 110 36.71 -1.13 -6.34
C SER A 110 35.24 -1.10 -6.75
N PHE A 111 34.61 0.08 -6.70
CA PHE A 111 33.22 0.26 -7.07
C PHE A 111 33.04 1.43 -8.05
N ASN A 112 31.93 1.41 -8.78
CA ASN A 112 31.49 2.51 -9.62
C ASN A 112 30.31 3.22 -8.97
N GLN A 113 30.00 4.44 -9.42
CA GLN A 113 28.81 5.19 -8.96
C GLN A 113 27.48 4.42 -9.16
N SER A 114 27.41 3.57 -10.18
CA SER A 114 26.26 2.69 -10.44
C SER A 114 26.06 1.62 -9.37
N ASP A 115 27.12 1.26 -8.64
CA ASP A 115 27.05 0.21 -7.61
C ASP A 115 26.39 0.71 -6.32
N LEU A 116 26.43 2.03 -6.09
CA LEU A 116 25.78 2.68 -4.97
C LEU A 116 24.26 2.76 -5.12
N LEU A 117 23.72 2.45 -6.30
CA LEU A 117 22.28 2.50 -6.57
C LEU A 117 21.78 1.12 -7.00
N ARG A 118 20.74 0.63 -6.34
CA ARG A 118 20.00 -0.57 -6.76
C ARG A 118 18.52 -0.27 -6.94
N GLU A 119 18.04 -0.47 -8.17
CA GLU A 119 16.63 -0.33 -8.48
C GLU A 119 15.86 -1.61 -8.14
N VAL A 120 14.87 -1.51 -7.28
CA VAL A 120 13.97 -2.61 -6.92
C VAL A 120 12.60 -2.34 -7.54
N LYS A 121 12.39 -2.93 -8.72
CA LYS A 121 11.07 -2.95 -9.37
C LYS A 121 10.26 -4.10 -8.81
N SER A 122 9.03 -3.83 -8.40
CA SER A 122 8.13 -4.83 -7.84
C SER A 122 6.78 -4.77 -8.54
N THR A 123 6.36 -5.92 -9.02
CA THR A 123 5.03 -6.12 -9.59
C THR A 123 4.36 -7.21 -8.78
N TYR A 124 3.48 -6.80 -7.85
CA TYR A 124 2.79 -7.73 -6.97
C TYR A 124 1.38 -8.05 -7.50
N ILE A 125 1.03 -9.34 -7.46
CA ILE A 125 -0.37 -9.76 -7.47
C ILE A 125 -0.78 -9.98 -6.03
N HIS A 126 -1.63 -9.10 -5.51
CA HIS A 126 -2.14 -9.16 -4.14
C HIS A 126 -3.50 -9.86 -4.08
N PHE A 127 -3.70 -10.62 -3.00
CA PHE A 127 -4.95 -11.29 -2.65
C PHE A 127 -5.36 -10.96 -1.21
N PRO A 128 -5.82 -9.74 -0.94
CA PRO A 128 -6.24 -9.33 0.40
C PRO A 128 -7.60 -9.94 0.78
N LEU A 129 -7.69 -10.43 2.01
CA LEU A 129 -8.93 -10.80 2.67
C LEU A 129 -9.11 -9.90 3.88
N LEU A 130 -10.08 -8.99 3.81
CA LEU A 130 -10.23 -7.87 4.73
C LEU A 130 -11.61 -7.90 5.40
N LEU A 131 -11.64 -7.65 6.69
CA LEU A 131 -12.86 -7.37 7.44
C LEU A 131 -13.09 -5.85 7.43
N LYS A 132 -14.21 -5.42 6.87
CA LYS A 132 -14.66 -4.04 6.88
C LYS A 132 -15.68 -3.84 8.00
N ALA A 133 -15.39 -2.95 8.93
CA ALA A 133 -16.28 -2.54 10.00
C ALA A 133 -16.79 -1.12 9.73
N SER A 134 -18.08 -0.95 9.50
CA SER A 134 -18.68 0.32 9.11
C SER A 134 -19.75 0.78 10.10
N THR A 135 -20.00 2.08 10.13
CA THR A 135 -21.13 2.65 10.87
C THR A 135 -22.45 2.37 10.16
N LYS A 136 -23.57 2.73 10.76
CA LYS A 136 -24.83 2.86 10.03
C LYS A 136 -24.69 3.97 8.99
N ARG A 137 -25.35 3.78 7.86
CA ARG A 137 -25.37 4.78 6.78
C ARG A 137 -26.05 6.06 7.25
N ILE A 138 -25.35 7.17 7.08
CA ILE A 138 -25.83 8.52 7.37
C ILE A 138 -26.13 9.20 6.03
N ASN A 139 -27.39 9.28 5.62
CA ASN A 139 -27.80 9.74 4.28
C ASN A 139 -27.09 8.95 3.16
N ASN A 140 -26.17 9.56 2.44
CA ASN A 140 -25.41 8.96 1.33
C ASN A 140 -23.93 8.73 1.67
N PHE A 141 -23.61 8.56 2.94
CA PHE A 141 -22.28 8.49 3.48
C PHE A 141 -22.19 7.39 4.54
N LYS A 142 -21.14 6.54 4.48
CA LYS A 142 -20.93 5.44 5.42
C LYS A 142 -19.43 5.27 5.67
N PRO A 143 -18.88 5.84 6.75
CA PRO A 143 -17.47 5.65 7.11
C PRO A 143 -17.22 4.24 7.63
N PHE A 144 -16.00 3.76 7.40
CA PHE A 144 -15.57 2.43 7.83
C PHE A 144 -14.09 2.37 8.19
N LEU A 145 -13.78 1.37 8.99
CA LEU A 145 -12.44 0.85 9.19
C LEU A 145 -12.31 -0.48 8.46
N VAL A 146 -11.12 -0.81 8.04
CA VAL A 146 -10.82 -2.08 7.38
C VAL A 146 -9.51 -2.63 7.90
N GLY A 147 -9.46 -3.95 8.10
CA GLY A 147 -8.24 -4.64 8.50
C GLY A 147 -8.28 -6.11 8.13
N GLY A 148 -7.12 -6.70 7.92
CA GLY A 148 -7.02 -8.11 7.57
C GLY A 148 -5.63 -8.51 7.13
N PHE A 149 -5.58 -9.60 6.38
CA PHE A 149 -4.33 -10.18 5.88
C PHE A 149 -4.37 -10.28 4.37
N SER A 150 -3.19 -10.20 3.76
CA SER A 150 -3.03 -10.45 2.33
C SER A 150 -1.81 -11.33 2.07
N THR A 151 -1.91 -12.08 0.99
CA THR A 151 -0.77 -12.75 0.37
C THR A 151 -0.48 -12.08 -0.96
N ALA A 152 0.78 -12.00 -1.33
CA ALA A 152 1.19 -11.42 -2.59
C ALA A 152 2.27 -12.25 -3.27
N LEU A 153 2.22 -12.26 -4.60
CA LEU A 153 3.25 -12.84 -5.45
C LEU A 153 3.98 -11.71 -6.16
N ASN A 154 5.29 -11.60 -5.93
CA ASN A 154 6.15 -10.66 -6.65
C ASN A 154 6.61 -11.28 -7.98
N LEU A 155 6.10 -10.77 -9.09
CA LEU A 155 6.46 -11.24 -10.43
C LEU A 155 7.84 -10.74 -10.87
N SER A 156 8.39 -9.74 -10.20
CA SER A 156 9.71 -9.14 -10.48
C SER A 156 10.74 -9.49 -9.40
N SER A 157 10.60 -10.62 -8.72
CA SER A 157 11.37 -10.96 -7.52
C SER A 157 12.84 -11.27 -7.80
N ASN A 158 13.15 -11.83 -8.97
CA ASN A 158 14.48 -12.38 -9.32
C ASN A 158 15.04 -13.40 -8.31
N GLU A 159 14.18 -14.03 -7.48
CA GLU A 159 14.59 -14.95 -6.40
C GLU A 159 15.42 -16.13 -6.94
N ASP A 160 15.01 -16.67 -8.09
CA ASP A 160 15.62 -17.85 -8.72
C ASP A 160 16.85 -17.51 -9.60
N ASN A 161 17.23 -16.22 -9.69
CA ASN A 161 18.41 -15.82 -10.47
C ASN A 161 19.69 -16.27 -9.74
N PRO A 162 20.57 -17.07 -10.37
CA PRO A 162 21.83 -17.49 -9.77
C PRO A 162 22.84 -16.37 -9.60
N ASP A 163 22.70 -15.28 -10.37
CA ASP A 163 23.56 -14.11 -10.28
C ASP A 163 23.17 -13.29 -9.05
N ASP A 164 24.14 -12.98 -8.23
CA ASP A 164 23.98 -12.12 -7.05
C ASP A 164 23.70 -10.65 -7.45
N ASN A 165 23.46 -9.79 -6.47
CA ASN A 165 23.18 -8.36 -6.69
C ASN A 165 24.30 -7.61 -7.46
N SER A 166 25.47 -8.21 -7.59
CA SER A 166 26.57 -7.74 -8.43
C SER A 166 26.19 -7.58 -9.91
N ALA A 167 25.21 -8.34 -10.40
CA ALA A 167 24.67 -8.22 -11.77
C ALA A 167 23.73 -7.01 -11.95
N GLY A 168 23.54 -6.18 -10.92
CA GLY A 168 22.72 -4.96 -11.00
C GLY A 168 21.22 -5.18 -10.76
N GLN A 169 20.80 -6.42 -10.44
CA GLN A 169 19.42 -6.79 -10.15
C GLN A 169 19.29 -7.19 -8.69
N PHE A 170 18.49 -6.43 -7.94
CA PHE A 170 18.21 -6.77 -6.54
C PHE A 170 17.23 -7.94 -6.45
N ARG A 171 17.57 -8.96 -5.65
CA ARG A 171 16.75 -10.15 -5.45
C ARG A 171 15.87 -10.01 -4.23
N THR A 172 14.59 -10.35 -4.41
CA THR A 172 13.60 -10.34 -3.34
C THR A 172 12.80 -11.65 -3.37
N LYS A 173 12.24 -12.09 -2.23
CA LYS A 173 11.40 -13.27 -2.19
C LYS A 173 10.14 -13.09 -3.02
N LYS A 174 9.72 -14.16 -3.67
CA LYS A 174 8.54 -14.20 -4.54
C LYS A 174 7.23 -14.18 -3.77
N GLY A 175 7.15 -14.90 -2.66
CA GLY A 175 5.95 -15.03 -1.84
C GLY A 175 5.99 -14.13 -0.62
N MET A 176 5.00 -13.24 -0.48
CA MET A 176 4.91 -12.29 0.61
C MET A 176 3.58 -12.40 1.35
N PHE A 177 3.62 -12.18 2.66
CA PHE A 177 2.45 -12.11 3.53
C PHE A 177 2.43 -10.74 4.23
N PHE A 178 1.25 -10.14 4.27
CA PHE A 178 1.07 -8.82 4.87
C PHE A 178 -0.11 -8.81 5.82
N TYR A 179 -0.10 -7.88 6.75
CA TYR A 179 -1.31 -7.40 7.39
C TYR A 179 -1.60 -5.98 6.93
N GLU A 180 -2.88 -5.67 6.85
CA GLU A 180 -3.37 -4.39 6.34
C GLU A 180 -4.34 -3.76 7.32
N VAL A 181 -4.26 -2.45 7.47
CA VAL A 181 -5.20 -1.68 8.27
C VAL A 181 -5.45 -0.33 7.59
N GLY A 182 -6.70 0.10 7.62
CA GLY A 182 -7.04 1.36 6.97
C GLY A 182 -8.43 1.84 7.29
N PHE A 183 -8.79 2.91 6.63
CA PHE A 183 -10.11 3.51 6.74
C PHE A 183 -10.56 4.10 5.40
N GLY A 184 -11.85 4.32 5.29
CA GLY A 184 -12.43 4.90 4.10
C GLY A 184 -13.87 5.32 4.33
N VAL A 185 -14.48 5.76 3.26
CA VAL A 185 -15.85 6.25 3.27
C VAL A 185 -16.58 5.76 2.03
N ASP A 186 -17.71 5.10 2.21
CA ASP A 186 -18.63 4.79 1.11
C ASP A 186 -19.49 6.03 0.84
N LEU A 187 -19.45 6.53 -0.37
CA LEU A 187 -20.28 7.61 -0.90
C LEU A 187 -21.28 7.02 -1.90
N TYR A 188 -22.56 7.10 -1.58
CA TYR A 188 -23.63 6.58 -2.43
C TYR A 188 -24.08 7.69 -3.39
N LEU A 189 -23.58 7.62 -4.63
CA LEU A 189 -23.99 8.49 -5.71
C LEU A 189 -25.26 7.94 -6.37
N GLU A 190 -25.83 8.66 -7.30
CA GLU A 190 -27.08 8.25 -7.95
C GLU A 190 -26.94 6.90 -8.69
N TRP A 191 -25.80 6.68 -9.34
CA TRP A 191 -25.58 5.56 -10.25
C TRP A 191 -24.63 4.49 -9.75
N PHE A 192 -23.74 4.83 -8.83
CA PHE A 192 -22.72 3.93 -8.30
C PHE A 192 -22.29 4.33 -6.88
N LYS A 193 -21.71 3.39 -6.18
CA LYS A 193 -21.05 3.65 -4.89
C LYS A 193 -19.57 3.95 -5.15
N PHE A 194 -19.12 5.11 -4.72
CA PHE A 194 -17.73 5.54 -4.78
C PHE A 194 -17.09 5.44 -3.39
N THR A 195 -15.95 4.76 -3.29
CA THR A 195 -15.33 4.51 -1.99
C THR A 195 -13.84 4.91 -2.03
N PRO A 196 -13.49 6.14 -1.65
CA PRO A 196 -12.12 6.48 -1.34
C PRO A 196 -11.67 5.83 -0.03
N SER A 197 -10.44 5.29 -0.01
CA SER A 197 -9.84 4.66 1.16
C SER A 197 -8.34 4.83 1.20
N ILE A 198 -7.79 4.83 2.43
CA ILE A 198 -6.36 4.82 2.69
C ILE A 198 -6.06 3.59 3.54
N ARG A 199 -5.04 2.82 3.14
CA ARG A 199 -4.58 1.63 3.87
C ARG A 199 -3.09 1.65 4.06
N GLY A 200 -2.64 1.27 5.26
CA GLY A 200 -1.26 0.87 5.54
C GLY A 200 -1.12 -0.63 5.36
N ILE A 201 -0.01 -1.04 4.76
CA ILE A 201 0.36 -2.44 4.54
C ILE A 201 1.73 -2.69 5.16
N PHE A 202 1.90 -3.86 5.80
CA PHE A 202 3.11 -4.22 6.53
C PHE A 202 3.42 -5.69 6.31
N ALA A 203 4.63 -5.98 5.82
CA ALA A 203 5.09 -7.35 5.63
C ALA A 203 5.29 -8.09 6.96
N ILE A 204 4.83 -9.33 6.99
CA ILE A 204 5.00 -10.25 8.10
C ILE A 204 6.34 -10.98 7.97
N ASN A 205 6.61 -11.53 6.77
CA ASN A 205 7.83 -12.23 6.46
C ASN A 205 8.92 -11.29 5.93
N ASP A 206 10.15 -11.75 6.04
CA ASP A 206 11.31 -11.12 5.46
C ASP A 206 11.32 -11.29 3.92
N GLU A 207 11.63 -10.23 3.18
CA GLU A 207 11.67 -10.19 1.72
C GLU A 207 13.09 -10.36 1.15
N LEU A 208 14.11 -10.30 2.00
CA LEU A 208 15.50 -10.36 1.59
C LEU A 208 15.87 -11.74 1.03
N VAL A 209 16.56 -11.76 -0.10
CA VAL A 209 17.34 -12.89 -0.59
C VAL A 209 18.81 -12.52 -0.43
N ILE A 210 19.48 -13.20 0.50
CA ILE A 210 20.90 -12.97 0.80
C ILE A 210 21.75 -13.43 -0.38
N ASP A 211 22.81 -12.69 -0.71
CA ASP A 211 23.77 -13.07 -1.72
C ASP A 211 24.61 -14.27 -1.28
N SER A 212 25.14 -15.02 -2.24
CA SER A 212 26.00 -16.18 -1.98
C SER A 212 27.33 -15.76 -1.33
N ASP A 213 27.80 -14.56 -1.64
CA ASP A 213 28.93 -13.93 -0.97
C ASP A 213 28.46 -13.28 0.33
N ILE A 214 28.96 -13.79 1.46
CA ILE A 214 28.63 -13.28 2.80
C ILE A 214 29.10 -11.84 3.03
N ASP A 215 30.16 -11.44 2.32
CA ASP A 215 30.74 -10.09 2.39
C ASP A 215 30.14 -9.15 1.32
N SER A 216 29.01 -9.54 0.69
CA SER A 216 28.34 -8.71 -0.31
C SER A 216 28.00 -7.34 0.25
N PRO A 217 28.42 -6.23 -0.42
CA PRO A 217 28.15 -4.89 0.04
C PRO A 217 26.64 -4.54 0.02
N TRP A 218 25.82 -5.29 -0.74
CA TRP A 218 24.39 -5.00 -0.87
C TRP A 218 23.52 -5.73 0.16
N THR A 219 23.89 -6.91 0.57
CA THR A 219 23.09 -7.75 1.49
C THR A 219 23.80 -8.17 2.76
N GLY A 220 25.15 -8.13 2.80
CA GLY A 220 25.94 -8.68 3.91
C GLY A 220 25.69 -8.01 5.26
N ASN A 221 25.32 -6.72 5.27
CA ASN A 221 24.97 -5.99 6.50
C ASN A 221 23.47 -5.96 6.81
N VAL A 222 22.62 -6.60 6.01
CA VAL A 222 21.17 -6.57 6.20
C VAL A 222 20.69 -7.84 6.85
N ALA A 223 20.25 -7.77 8.11
CA ALA A 223 19.68 -8.90 8.83
C ALA A 223 18.24 -9.22 8.35
N THR A 224 17.38 -8.20 8.20
CA THR A 224 16.04 -8.36 7.67
C THR A 224 15.63 -7.16 6.82
N MET A 225 14.81 -7.42 5.80
CA MET A 225 14.22 -6.41 4.93
C MET A 225 12.72 -6.68 4.82
N LYS A 226 11.89 -5.76 5.35
CA LYS A 226 10.44 -5.88 5.34
C LYS A 226 9.78 -4.74 4.60
N THR A 227 8.92 -5.07 3.65
CA THR A 227 8.12 -4.07 2.93
C THR A 227 7.04 -3.50 3.84
N ARG A 228 6.90 -2.18 3.80
CA ARG A 228 5.76 -1.43 4.33
C ARG A 228 5.29 -0.44 3.27
N GLY A 229 4.04 0.01 3.35
CA GLY A 229 3.55 0.95 2.36
C GLY A 229 2.20 1.56 2.71
N VAL A 230 1.81 2.51 1.89
CA VAL A 230 0.51 3.18 1.97
C VAL A 230 -0.17 3.10 0.62
N PHE A 231 -1.44 2.72 0.63
CA PHE A 231 -2.32 2.67 -0.53
C PHE A 231 -3.41 3.72 -0.43
N VAL A 232 -3.66 4.41 -1.51
CA VAL A 232 -4.82 5.29 -1.68
C VAL A 232 -5.65 4.70 -2.80
N ASN A 233 -6.80 4.11 -2.47
CA ASN A 233 -7.66 3.42 -3.42
C ASN A 233 -8.98 4.15 -3.61
N PHE A 234 -9.45 4.13 -4.85
CA PHE A 234 -10.74 4.63 -5.29
C PHE A 234 -11.53 3.46 -5.86
N THR A 235 -12.55 3.01 -5.14
CA THR A 235 -13.37 1.86 -5.52
C THR A 235 -14.69 2.32 -6.10
N PHE A 236 -15.15 1.58 -7.11
CA PHE A 236 -16.40 1.80 -7.83
C PHE A 236 -17.23 0.51 -7.82
N GLN A 237 -18.44 0.57 -7.29
CA GLN A 237 -19.38 -0.56 -7.15
C GLN A 237 -20.80 -0.16 -7.56
#